data_9ca60ad686eddb409b9cb291f497344b
#
_entry.id   9ca60ad686eddb409b9cb291f497344b
#
_cell.length_a   1.000
_cell.length_b   1.000
_cell.length_c   1.000
_cell.angle_alpha   90.00
_cell.angle_beta   90.00
_cell.angle_gamma   90.00
#
_symmetry.space_group_name_H-M   'P 1'
#
loop_
_entity.id
_entity.type
_entity.pdbx_description
1 polymer ?
#
loop_
_entity_poly.entity_id
_entity_poly.type
_entity_poly.pdbx_seq_one_letter_code
_entity_poly.pdbx_strand_id
1 'polypeptide(L)'
;MFDPEGGSNRAGRQNPRKPSNDDPIILNVETDGGDGPQPSSNVPPKRPSGPRITSKPNRPRKPSNGSKIFIGVVLALAIVIGLFFALAQFVTDVMWYSQLGFQSVIWTQLGTRVGLWLAYAVLIAAVGFISATLAIWARPDAADGSTIRVNGDTIEIGKSVSSKSARRIAVVISLIVGLVFGSQFNANWSEILLMFNSQSFGTKDPQFGIDNGFYVFVLPGLKLIMSAVSLLLLAGIIFSIVTHVLMGGIRITMPVNGHGL
;
A
#
# COMPACT_ATOMS: atom_id res chain seq x y z
N MET A 1 57.32 20.62 -49.27
CA MET A 1 58.50 20.84 -48.43
C MET A 1 58.31 20.15 -47.12
N PHE A 2 59.09 19.06 -46.97
CA PHE A 2 59.40 18.32 -45.78
C PHE A 2 58.28 17.78 -44.87
N ASP A 3 57.97 16.45 -44.98
CA ASP A 3 57.86 15.43 -43.96
C ASP A 3 59.13 15.39 -43.08
N PRO A 4 59.20 14.86 -41.88
CA PRO A 4 58.99 13.44 -41.63
C PRO A 4 58.50 13.02 -40.20
N GLU A 5 57.93 11.80 -40.16
CA GLU A 5 58.16 10.68 -39.26
C GLU A 5 58.04 10.84 -37.73
N GLY A 6 57.28 9.99 -37.16
CA GLY A 6 57.75 8.85 -36.43
C GLY A 6 56.90 8.36 -35.28
N GLY A 7 56.64 7.10 -35.27
CA GLY A 7 56.65 6.36 -34.03
C GLY A 7 55.36 5.78 -33.48
N SER A 8 54.98 4.65 -34.04
CA SER A 8 54.28 3.50 -33.45
C SER A 8 54.67 3.23 -32.01
N ASN A 9 53.72 3.04 -31.11
CA ASN A 9 53.76 1.99 -30.10
C ASN A 9 52.35 1.63 -29.60
N ARG A 10 51.78 0.59 -30.20
CA ARG A 10 50.70 -0.18 -29.68
C ARG A 10 51.25 -1.13 -28.60
N ALA A 11 51.10 -0.80 -27.33
CA ALA A 11 51.29 -1.77 -26.23
C ALA A 11 49.90 -2.36 -25.93
N GLY A 12 49.75 -3.67 -26.22
CA GLY A 12 48.53 -4.45 -25.97
C GLY A 12 48.25 -4.57 -24.47
N ARG A 13 47.07 -4.16 -24.10
CA ARG A 13 46.51 -4.50 -22.79
C ARG A 13 46.07 -5.97 -22.83
N GLN A 14 46.87 -6.84 -22.23
CA GLN A 14 46.45 -8.19 -21.90
C GLN A 14 45.45 -8.13 -20.73
N ASN A 15 44.28 -8.65 -21.01
CA ASN A 15 43.22 -8.83 -20.03
C ASN A 15 43.53 -10.04 -19.16
N PRO A 16 43.66 -9.95 -17.83
CA PRO A 16 43.94 -11.12 -17.01
C PRO A 16 42.73 -12.06 -16.99
N ARG A 17 42.98 -13.32 -17.33
CA ARG A 17 41.98 -14.40 -17.31
C ARG A 17 41.52 -14.66 -15.89
N LYS A 18 40.23 -14.80 -15.74
CA LYS A 18 39.52 -15.19 -14.51
C LYS A 18 39.93 -16.65 -14.18
N PRO A 19 40.40 -16.97 -12.97
CA PRO A 19 40.77 -18.35 -12.63
C PRO A 19 39.55 -19.26 -12.60
N SER A 20 39.72 -20.45 -13.17
CA SER A 20 38.75 -21.55 -13.15
C SER A 20 38.78 -22.25 -11.78
N ASN A 21 37.64 -22.80 -11.36
CA ASN A 21 37.44 -23.42 -10.05
C ASN A 21 38.14 -24.81 -9.90
N ASP A 22 38.97 -25.21 -10.85
CA ASP A 22 39.57 -26.58 -10.90
C ASP A 22 41.07 -26.63 -10.68
N ASP A 23 41.69 -25.53 -10.21
CA ASP A 23 43.15 -25.54 -9.94
C ASP A 23 43.45 -26.11 -8.53
N PRO A 24 44.38 -27.09 -8.41
CA PRO A 24 44.73 -27.70 -7.12
C PRO A 24 45.52 -26.71 -6.25
N ILE A 25 45.18 -26.71 -4.97
CA ILE A 25 45.84 -25.92 -3.93
C ILE A 25 47.25 -26.50 -3.69
N ILE A 26 48.29 -25.76 -4.09
CA ILE A 26 49.66 -26.06 -3.75
C ILE A 26 50.01 -25.42 -2.40
N LEU A 27 50.17 -26.25 -1.37
CA LEU A 27 50.68 -25.86 -0.06
C LEU A 27 52.22 -25.80 -0.15
N ASN A 28 52.80 -24.61 -0.20
CA ASN A 28 54.20 -24.41 0.04
C ASN A 28 54.48 -24.40 1.56
N VAL A 29 55.07 -25.46 2.03
CA VAL A 29 55.73 -25.54 3.34
C VAL A 29 57.17 -25.11 3.15
N GLU A 30 57.52 -23.94 3.61
CA GLU A 30 58.89 -23.45 3.67
C GLU A 30 59.39 -23.61 5.11
N THR A 31 60.25 -24.58 5.31
CA THR A 31 61.07 -24.76 6.52
C THR A 31 62.37 -24.00 6.31
N ASP A 32 62.61 -22.99 7.10
CA ASP A 32 63.99 -22.47 7.26
C ASP A 32 64.34 -22.36 8.75
N GLY A 33 65.39 -23.05 9.14
CA GLY A 33 66.02 -22.95 10.41
C GLY A 33 67.29 -22.12 10.31
N GLY A 34 67.58 -21.27 11.27
CA GLY A 34 68.82 -20.52 11.32
C GLY A 34 68.88 -19.55 12.52
N ASP A 35 69.80 -19.90 13.40
CA ASP A 35 70.28 -19.23 14.61
C ASP A 35 70.70 -17.76 14.41
N GLY A 36 70.46 -16.92 15.50
CA GLY A 36 71.13 -15.65 15.66
C GLY A 36 70.51 -14.71 16.73
N PRO A 37 71.30 -13.98 17.49
CA PRO A 37 70.95 -13.56 18.83
C PRO A 37 70.12 -12.26 18.91
N GLN A 38 69.39 -12.11 20.03
CA GLN A 38 68.52 -11.00 20.44
C GLN A 38 69.19 -9.63 20.49
N PRO A 39 68.44 -8.56 20.35
CA PRO A 39 68.22 -7.68 21.49
C PRO A 39 66.75 -7.25 21.72
N SER A 40 66.51 -7.06 23.00
CA SER A 40 65.27 -6.57 23.66
C SER A 40 64.68 -5.33 23.05
N SER A 41 63.36 -5.39 22.77
CA SER A 41 62.50 -4.21 22.86
C SER A 41 61.05 -4.62 23.21
N ASN A 42 60.50 -4.02 24.23
CA ASN A 42 59.15 -4.15 24.76
C ASN A 42 58.12 -3.81 23.69
N VAL A 43 57.54 -4.84 23.06
CA VAL A 43 56.35 -4.73 22.22
C VAL A 43 55.29 -5.60 22.86
N PRO A 44 54.12 -5.02 23.23
CA PRO A 44 53.04 -5.84 23.78
C PRO A 44 52.55 -6.87 22.77
N PRO A 45 52.13 -8.06 23.20
CA PRO A 45 51.76 -9.16 22.29
C PRO A 45 50.54 -8.77 21.46
N LYS A 46 50.68 -8.77 20.14
CA LYS A 46 49.59 -8.69 19.19
C LYS A 46 48.65 -9.90 19.42
N ARG A 47 47.43 -9.63 19.85
CA ARG A 47 46.35 -10.65 19.88
C ARG A 47 46.21 -11.28 18.52
N PRO A 48 46.12 -12.61 18.41
CA PRO A 48 45.81 -13.25 17.14
C PRO A 48 44.46 -12.79 16.64
N SER A 49 44.46 -12.17 15.48
CA SER A 49 43.22 -11.81 14.76
C SER A 49 42.58 -13.11 14.26
N GLY A 50 41.60 -13.61 15.00
CA GLY A 50 40.76 -14.72 14.51
C GLY A 50 40.09 -14.37 13.19
N PRO A 51 39.74 -15.39 12.38
CA PRO A 51 39.14 -15.16 11.08
C PRO A 51 37.85 -14.33 11.24
N ARG A 52 37.88 -13.12 10.67
CA ARG A 52 36.71 -12.22 10.62
C ARG A 52 35.70 -12.80 9.66
N ILE A 53 34.77 -13.59 10.18
CA ILE A 53 33.62 -14.05 9.39
C ILE A 53 32.76 -12.83 9.09
N THR A 54 33.01 -12.17 7.97
CA THR A 54 32.11 -11.15 7.42
C THR A 54 30.96 -11.88 6.74
N SER A 55 29.96 -12.26 7.52
CA SER A 55 28.66 -12.65 6.95
C SER A 55 28.06 -11.40 6.31
N LYS A 56 28.15 -11.28 4.98
CA LYS A 56 27.40 -10.25 4.25
C LYS A 56 25.92 -10.44 4.58
N PRO A 57 25.22 -9.39 5.04
CA PRO A 57 23.78 -9.49 5.24
C PRO A 57 23.14 -9.91 3.93
N ASN A 58 22.35 -10.98 3.99
CA ASN A 58 21.64 -11.54 2.85
C ASN A 58 20.59 -10.49 2.41
N ARG A 59 20.98 -9.63 1.46
CA ARG A 59 20.04 -8.63 0.91
C ARG A 59 18.96 -9.41 0.17
N PRO A 60 17.65 -9.15 0.46
CA PRO A 60 16.57 -9.78 -0.27
C PRO A 60 16.78 -9.52 -1.77
N ARG A 61 16.84 -10.58 -2.57
CA ARG A 61 16.99 -10.48 -4.02
C ARG A 61 15.77 -9.73 -4.55
N LYS A 62 16.00 -8.59 -5.19
CA LYS A 62 14.93 -7.89 -5.93
C LYS A 62 14.32 -8.89 -6.92
N PRO A 63 12.97 -9.03 -6.97
CA PRO A 63 12.34 -9.93 -7.93
C PRO A 63 12.80 -9.59 -9.34
N SER A 64 13.19 -10.60 -10.10
CA SER A 64 13.63 -10.43 -11.49
C SER A 64 12.46 -9.89 -12.33
N ASN A 65 12.75 -9.17 -13.40
CA ASN A 65 11.69 -8.66 -14.29
C ASN A 65 10.81 -9.78 -14.85
N GLY A 66 11.37 -10.98 -15.06
CA GLY A 66 10.61 -12.17 -15.46
C GLY A 66 9.56 -12.60 -14.43
N SER A 67 9.87 -12.54 -13.13
CA SER A 67 8.91 -12.84 -12.07
C SER A 67 7.75 -11.84 -12.05
N LYS A 68 8.00 -10.56 -12.30
CA LYS A 68 6.95 -9.54 -12.37
C LYS A 68 6.02 -9.74 -13.56
N ILE A 69 6.57 -10.08 -14.72
CA ILE A 69 5.81 -10.39 -15.93
C ILE A 69 4.96 -11.64 -15.69
N PHE A 70 5.53 -12.70 -15.12
CA PHE A 70 4.79 -13.93 -14.80
C PHE A 70 3.63 -13.66 -13.84
N ILE A 71 3.85 -12.92 -12.75
CA ILE A 71 2.79 -12.51 -11.81
C ILE A 71 1.72 -11.68 -12.53
N GLY A 72 2.12 -10.76 -13.39
CA GLY A 72 1.20 -9.94 -14.19
C GLY A 72 0.31 -10.79 -15.12
N VAL A 73 0.89 -11.76 -15.80
CA VAL A 73 0.16 -12.68 -16.68
C VAL A 73 -0.82 -13.57 -15.90
N VAL A 74 -0.37 -14.14 -14.77
CA VAL A 74 -1.23 -14.96 -13.89
C VAL A 74 -2.40 -14.13 -13.35
N LEU A 75 -2.12 -12.90 -12.92
CA LEU A 75 -3.17 -11.99 -12.43
C LEU A 75 -4.16 -11.62 -13.54
N ALA A 76 -3.67 -11.29 -14.73
CA ALA A 76 -4.51 -10.98 -15.88
C ALA A 76 -5.39 -12.18 -16.26
N LEU A 77 -4.83 -13.39 -16.29
CA LEU A 77 -5.57 -14.61 -16.56
C LEU A 77 -6.64 -14.88 -15.50
N ALA A 78 -6.30 -14.70 -14.22
CA ALA A 78 -7.25 -14.85 -13.12
C ALA A 78 -8.42 -13.85 -13.24
N ILE A 79 -8.14 -12.60 -13.62
CA ILE A 79 -9.17 -11.58 -13.87
C ILE A 79 -10.07 -11.98 -15.04
N VAL A 80 -9.51 -12.44 -16.15
CA VAL A 80 -10.28 -12.87 -17.33
C VAL A 80 -11.18 -14.07 -16.99
N ILE A 81 -10.64 -15.06 -16.28
CA ILE A 81 -11.42 -16.22 -15.83
C ILE A 81 -12.54 -15.78 -14.88
N GLY A 82 -12.23 -14.95 -13.89
CA GLY A 82 -13.23 -14.41 -12.95
C GLY A 82 -14.35 -13.64 -13.66
N LEU A 83 -13.99 -12.80 -14.62
CA LEU A 83 -14.94 -12.03 -15.41
C LEU A 83 -15.81 -12.95 -16.28
N PHE A 84 -15.22 -14.00 -16.87
CA PHE A 84 -15.97 -15.00 -17.64
C PHE A 84 -17.03 -15.70 -16.79
N PHE A 85 -16.67 -16.18 -15.59
CA PHE A 85 -17.65 -16.82 -14.71
C PHE A 85 -18.73 -15.83 -14.23
N ALA A 86 -18.35 -14.61 -13.88
CA ALA A 86 -19.31 -13.58 -13.47
C ALA A 86 -20.30 -13.25 -14.59
N LEU A 87 -19.81 -13.13 -15.82
CA LEU A 87 -20.65 -12.85 -17.00
C LEU A 87 -21.54 -14.07 -17.33
N ALA A 88 -21.01 -15.29 -17.26
CA ALA A 88 -21.78 -16.49 -17.50
C ALA A 88 -22.93 -16.62 -16.50
N GLN A 89 -22.66 -16.39 -15.21
CA GLN A 89 -23.70 -16.40 -14.18
C GLN A 89 -24.76 -15.32 -14.43
N PHE A 90 -24.33 -14.10 -14.72
CA PHE A 90 -25.25 -13.00 -15.03
C PHE A 90 -26.16 -13.30 -16.23
N VAL A 91 -25.59 -13.80 -17.33
CA VAL A 91 -26.37 -14.16 -18.53
C VAL A 91 -27.35 -15.29 -18.22
N THR A 92 -26.93 -16.29 -17.46
CA THR A 92 -27.81 -17.38 -17.03
C THR A 92 -28.99 -16.89 -16.20
N ASP A 93 -28.73 -16.00 -15.24
CA ASP A 93 -29.78 -15.41 -14.42
C ASP A 93 -30.77 -14.60 -15.27
N VAL A 94 -30.28 -13.74 -16.17
CA VAL A 94 -31.12 -12.95 -17.07
C VAL A 94 -31.99 -13.85 -17.97
N MET A 95 -31.42 -14.90 -18.54
CA MET A 95 -32.15 -15.86 -19.37
C MET A 95 -33.24 -16.59 -18.60
N TRP A 96 -32.91 -17.02 -17.36
CA TRP A 96 -33.85 -17.74 -16.51
C TRP A 96 -35.04 -16.84 -16.09
N TYR A 97 -34.79 -15.63 -15.62
CA TYR A 97 -35.85 -14.66 -15.30
C TYR A 97 -36.67 -14.24 -16.53
N SER A 98 -36.03 -14.17 -17.70
CA SER A 98 -36.70 -13.87 -18.96
C SER A 98 -37.72 -14.95 -19.34
N GLN A 99 -37.33 -16.24 -19.19
CA GLN A 99 -38.21 -17.37 -19.49
C GLN A 99 -39.44 -17.43 -18.58
N LEU A 100 -39.30 -16.98 -17.34
CA LEU A 100 -40.38 -16.92 -16.34
C LEU A 100 -41.25 -15.67 -16.47
N GLY A 101 -40.94 -14.73 -17.35
CA GLY A 101 -41.65 -13.45 -17.49
C GLY A 101 -41.34 -12.43 -16.41
N PHE A 102 -40.35 -12.66 -15.53
CA PHE A 102 -40.00 -11.79 -14.39
C PHE A 102 -38.77 -10.91 -14.68
N GLN A 103 -38.61 -10.42 -15.90
CA GLN A 103 -37.48 -9.53 -16.25
C GLN A 103 -37.39 -8.26 -15.40
N SER A 104 -38.54 -7.70 -14.99
CA SER A 104 -38.57 -6.50 -14.15
C SER A 104 -37.89 -6.70 -12.81
N VAL A 105 -37.96 -7.93 -12.24
CA VAL A 105 -37.35 -8.25 -10.95
C VAL A 105 -35.82 -8.18 -11.04
N ILE A 106 -35.21 -8.76 -12.07
CA ILE A 106 -33.75 -8.71 -12.21
C ILE A 106 -33.24 -7.30 -12.46
N TRP A 107 -33.96 -6.49 -13.25
CA TRP A 107 -33.57 -5.11 -13.50
C TRP A 107 -33.72 -4.22 -12.24
N THR A 108 -34.78 -4.43 -11.46
CA THR A 108 -34.94 -3.74 -10.16
C THR A 108 -33.85 -4.13 -9.19
N GLN A 109 -33.55 -5.42 -9.07
CA GLN A 109 -32.48 -5.91 -8.22
C GLN A 109 -31.10 -5.35 -8.64
N LEU A 110 -30.76 -5.44 -9.91
CA LEU A 110 -29.49 -4.94 -10.43
C LEU A 110 -29.37 -3.43 -10.29
N GLY A 111 -30.45 -2.71 -10.66
CA GLY A 111 -30.50 -1.25 -10.53
C GLY A 111 -30.33 -0.79 -9.10
N THR A 112 -31.00 -1.44 -8.16
CA THR A 112 -30.87 -1.12 -6.71
C THR A 112 -29.46 -1.44 -6.20
N ARG A 113 -28.91 -2.61 -6.55
CA ARG A 113 -27.53 -3.00 -6.17
C ARG A 113 -26.48 -2.01 -6.68
N VAL A 114 -26.52 -1.70 -7.97
CA VAL A 114 -25.58 -0.75 -8.58
C VAL A 114 -25.81 0.66 -8.07
N GLY A 115 -27.07 1.07 -7.90
CA GLY A 115 -27.43 2.38 -7.36
C GLY A 115 -26.90 2.59 -5.94
N LEU A 116 -27.12 1.63 -5.05
CA LEU A 116 -26.60 1.68 -3.67
C LEU A 116 -25.07 1.69 -3.64
N TRP A 117 -24.43 0.83 -4.45
CA TRP A 117 -22.98 0.78 -4.56
C TRP A 117 -22.38 2.12 -5.01
N LEU A 118 -22.92 2.72 -6.08
CA LEU A 118 -22.46 4.01 -6.60
C LEU A 118 -22.76 5.16 -5.62
N ALA A 119 -23.95 5.20 -5.04
CA ALA A 119 -24.32 6.22 -4.07
C ALA A 119 -23.34 6.23 -2.89
N TYR A 120 -23.03 5.04 -2.36
CA TYR A 120 -22.10 4.94 -1.25
C TYR A 120 -20.66 5.26 -1.65
N ALA A 121 -20.20 4.83 -2.83
CA ALA A 121 -18.89 5.17 -3.36
C ALA A 121 -18.72 6.69 -3.51
N VAL A 122 -19.75 7.38 -4.03
CA VAL A 122 -19.75 8.85 -4.16
C VAL A 122 -19.73 9.54 -2.80
N LEU A 123 -20.50 9.03 -1.81
CA LEU A 123 -20.47 9.58 -0.45
C LEU A 123 -19.10 9.46 0.20
N ILE A 124 -18.43 8.31 0.11
CA ILE A 124 -17.07 8.14 0.63
C ILE A 124 -16.09 9.06 -0.11
N ALA A 125 -16.19 9.16 -1.44
CA ALA A 125 -15.34 10.05 -2.22
C ALA A 125 -15.53 11.52 -1.81
N ALA A 126 -16.77 11.94 -1.55
CA ALA A 126 -17.08 13.27 -1.07
C ALA A 126 -16.49 13.52 0.33
N VAL A 127 -16.63 12.57 1.25
CA VAL A 127 -16.02 12.65 2.60
C VAL A 127 -14.50 12.77 2.51
N GLY A 128 -13.85 11.97 1.67
CA GLY A 128 -12.39 12.05 1.46
C GLY A 128 -11.96 13.38 0.85
N PHE A 129 -12.73 13.91 -0.13
CA PHE A 129 -12.45 15.20 -0.73
C PHE A 129 -12.61 16.35 0.29
N ILE A 130 -13.70 16.34 1.08
CA ILE A 130 -13.95 17.34 2.13
C ILE A 130 -12.83 17.28 3.18
N SER A 131 -12.48 16.08 3.66
CA SER A 131 -11.40 15.90 4.64
C SER A 131 -10.06 16.43 4.12
N ALA A 132 -9.74 16.14 2.86
CA ALA A 132 -8.51 16.64 2.23
C ALA A 132 -8.51 18.17 2.08
N THR A 133 -9.63 18.76 1.71
CA THR A 133 -9.73 20.23 1.56
C THR A 133 -9.66 20.95 2.90
N LEU A 134 -10.30 20.43 3.94
CA LEU A 134 -10.24 20.96 5.30
C LEU A 134 -8.82 20.87 5.87
N ALA A 135 -8.13 19.73 5.67
CA ALA A 135 -6.75 19.57 6.11
C ALA A 135 -5.77 20.51 5.40
N ILE A 136 -6.02 20.80 4.10
CA ILE A 136 -5.23 21.79 3.35
C ILE A 136 -5.49 23.20 3.86
N TRP A 137 -6.75 23.53 4.15
CA TRP A 137 -7.14 24.85 4.65
C TRP A 137 -6.62 25.10 6.08
N ALA A 138 -6.63 24.07 6.92
CA ALA A 138 -6.14 24.14 8.29
C ALA A 138 -4.61 24.04 8.43
N ARG A 139 -3.87 24.00 7.30
CA ARG A 139 -2.40 23.86 7.31
C ARG A 139 -1.76 25.16 7.80
N PRO A 140 -0.87 25.12 8.84
CA PRO A 140 -0.05 26.27 9.24
C PRO A 140 0.94 26.62 8.12
N ASP A 141 1.12 27.93 7.81
CA ASP A 141 2.03 28.43 6.76
C ASP A 141 3.51 28.05 6.96
N ALA A 142 3.89 27.60 8.17
CA ALA A 142 5.25 27.20 8.54
C ALA A 142 5.63 25.75 8.16
N ALA A 143 4.81 25.03 7.40
CA ALA A 143 5.02 23.60 7.13
C ALA A 143 5.90 23.29 5.91
N ASP A 144 6.55 24.29 5.30
CA ASP A 144 7.54 24.06 4.25
C ASP A 144 8.88 23.64 4.87
N GLY A 145 9.09 22.32 4.95
CA GLY A 145 10.32 21.69 5.40
C GLY A 145 10.40 21.49 6.91
N SER A 146 9.86 20.37 7.42
CA SER A 146 10.22 19.91 8.76
C SER A 146 11.67 19.42 8.73
N THR A 147 12.60 20.30 9.06
CA THR A 147 13.99 19.95 9.32
C THR A 147 14.12 19.54 10.77
N ILE A 148 14.51 18.30 11.04
CA ILE A 148 14.94 17.86 12.37
C ILE A 148 16.46 18.01 12.42
N ARG A 149 16.95 18.84 13.34
CA ARG A 149 18.38 18.91 13.66
C ARG A 149 18.72 17.77 14.60
N VAL A 150 19.45 16.78 14.10
CA VAL A 150 20.02 15.71 14.91
C VAL A 150 21.54 15.88 14.85
N ASN A 151 22.16 16.16 15.98
CA ASN A 151 23.62 16.22 16.13
C ASN A 151 24.36 17.21 15.21
N GLY A 152 23.72 18.33 14.87
CA GLY A 152 24.27 19.35 13.99
C GLY A 152 23.94 19.21 12.50
N ASP A 153 23.49 18.05 12.08
CA ASP A 153 23.02 17.81 10.71
C ASP A 153 21.52 18.05 10.60
N THR A 154 21.12 18.81 9.59
CA THR A 154 19.72 19.02 9.24
C THR A 154 19.23 17.89 8.36
N ILE A 155 18.42 16.99 8.92
CA ILE A 155 17.74 15.96 8.15
C ILE A 155 16.40 16.52 7.68
N GLU A 156 16.25 16.74 6.38
CA GLU A 156 14.96 17.07 5.78
C GLU A 156 14.07 15.82 5.77
N ILE A 157 13.11 15.75 6.70
CA ILE A 157 12.13 14.68 6.72
C ILE A 157 10.92 15.10 5.91
N GLY A 158 10.88 14.58 4.69
CA GLY A 158 9.73 14.62 3.80
C GLY A 158 9.59 15.91 3.00
N LYS A 159 9.80 15.81 1.70
CA LYS A 159 9.27 16.79 0.75
C LYS A 159 7.77 16.88 0.96
N SER A 160 7.26 18.02 1.41
CA SER A 160 5.83 18.23 1.53
C SER A 160 5.17 18.04 0.16
N VAL A 161 4.20 17.13 0.11
CA VAL A 161 3.45 16.90 -1.12
C VAL A 161 2.71 18.18 -1.48
N SER A 162 2.84 18.65 -2.71
CA SER A 162 2.11 19.85 -3.19
C SER A 162 0.61 19.69 -2.89
N SER A 163 -0.05 20.75 -2.41
CA SER A 163 -1.48 20.75 -2.06
C SER A 163 -2.37 20.20 -3.19
N LYS A 164 -2.01 20.48 -4.46
CA LYS A 164 -2.73 19.94 -5.63
C LYS A 164 -2.57 18.43 -5.76
N SER A 165 -1.35 17.92 -5.54
CA SER A 165 -1.06 16.48 -5.61
C SER A 165 -1.69 15.73 -4.45
N ALA A 166 -1.63 16.29 -3.23
CA ALA A 166 -2.26 15.72 -2.06
C ALA A 166 -3.77 15.57 -2.22
N ARG A 167 -4.44 16.62 -2.78
CA ARG A 167 -5.88 16.56 -3.06
C ARG A 167 -6.23 15.48 -4.09
N ARG A 168 -5.45 15.35 -5.17
CA ARG A 168 -5.66 14.30 -6.19
C ARG A 168 -5.48 12.90 -5.59
N ILE A 169 -4.43 12.69 -4.82
CA ILE A 169 -4.16 11.42 -4.14
C ILE A 169 -5.31 11.08 -3.18
N ALA A 170 -5.76 12.03 -2.37
CA ALA A 170 -6.86 11.84 -1.45
C ALA A 170 -8.16 11.45 -2.18
N VAL A 171 -8.49 12.12 -3.29
CA VAL A 171 -9.68 11.79 -4.10
C VAL A 171 -9.56 10.39 -4.71
N VAL A 172 -8.40 10.04 -5.27
CA VAL A 172 -8.20 8.71 -5.87
C VAL A 172 -8.31 7.62 -4.81
N ILE A 173 -7.67 7.81 -3.65
CA ILE A 173 -7.72 6.84 -2.55
C ILE A 173 -9.16 6.72 -2.02
N SER A 174 -9.86 7.83 -1.79
CA SER A 174 -11.23 7.81 -1.30
C SER A 174 -12.21 7.19 -2.30
N LEU A 175 -11.99 7.39 -3.60
CA LEU A 175 -12.78 6.73 -4.64
C LEU A 175 -12.55 5.21 -4.64
N ILE A 176 -11.29 4.77 -4.57
CA ILE A 176 -10.95 3.34 -4.48
C ILE A 176 -11.57 2.72 -3.23
N VAL A 177 -11.41 3.37 -2.08
CA VAL A 177 -12.01 2.93 -0.82
C VAL A 177 -13.53 2.87 -0.93
N GLY A 178 -14.14 3.89 -1.53
CA GLY A 178 -15.59 3.94 -1.77
C GLY A 178 -16.08 2.79 -2.65
N LEU A 179 -15.40 2.49 -3.74
CA LEU A 179 -15.74 1.38 -4.63
C LEU A 179 -15.62 0.02 -3.93
N VAL A 180 -14.59 -0.17 -3.10
CA VAL A 180 -14.38 -1.42 -2.36
C VAL A 180 -15.42 -1.58 -1.24
N PHE A 181 -15.59 -0.57 -0.39
CA PHE A 181 -16.53 -0.64 0.73
C PHE A 181 -18.00 -0.49 0.30
N GLY A 182 -18.26 0.16 -0.82
CA GLY A 182 -19.60 0.22 -1.40
C GLY A 182 -20.20 -1.16 -1.70
N SER A 183 -19.34 -2.15 -1.98
CA SER A 183 -19.79 -3.53 -2.24
C SER A 183 -20.52 -4.17 -1.05
N GLN A 184 -20.25 -3.75 0.18
CA GLN A 184 -20.95 -4.21 1.39
C GLN A 184 -22.45 -3.87 1.35
N PHE A 185 -22.79 -2.69 0.81
CA PHE A 185 -24.19 -2.24 0.69
C PHE A 185 -24.91 -2.90 -0.48
N ASN A 186 -24.17 -3.33 -1.49
CA ASN A 186 -24.71 -4.11 -2.60
C ASN A 186 -25.33 -5.44 -2.12
N ALA A 187 -24.81 -6.06 -1.07
CA ALA A 187 -25.36 -7.32 -0.54
C ALA A 187 -26.74 -7.15 0.11
N ASN A 188 -27.02 -5.98 0.68
CA ASN A 188 -28.22 -5.70 1.48
C ASN A 188 -29.28 -4.88 0.69
N TRP A 189 -29.28 -5.01 -0.62
CA TRP A 189 -30.23 -4.27 -1.49
C TRP A 189 -31.69 -4.53 -1.16
N SER A 190 -32.02 -5.75 -0.72
CA SER A 190 -33.38 -6.16 -0.36
C SER A 190 -33.93 -5.40 0.86
N GLU A 191 -33.09 -5.09 1.85
CA GLU A 191 -33.50 -4.37 3.05
C GLU A 191 -33.98 -2.95 2.73
N ILE A 192 -33.33 -2.31 1.76
CA ILE A 192 -33.74 -0.99 1.27
C ILE A 192 -35.04 -1.08 0.49
N LEU A 193 -35.20 -2.05 -0.39
CA LEU A 193 -36.47 -2.21 -1.12
C LEU A 193 -37.62 -2.57 -0.21
N LEU A 194 -37.40 -3.44 0.78
CA LEU A 194 -38.43 -3.80 1.77
C LEU A 194 -38.82 -2.59 2.63
N MET A 195 -37.89 -1.74 3.00
CA MET A 195 -38.18 -0.50 3.76
C MET A 195 -39.12 0.44 2.99
N PHE A 196 -38.86 0.61 1.70
CA PHE A 196 -39.70 1.48 0.84
C PHE A 196 -41.04 0.86 0.45
N ASN A 197 -41.16 -0.46 0.53
CA ASN A 197 -42.39 -1.20 0.22
C ASN A 197 -42.94 -1.88 1.48
N SER A 198 -42.82 -1.22 2.64
CA SER A 198 -43.28 -1.76 3.91
C SER A 198 -44.81 -1.93 3.93
N GLN A 199 -45.28 -3.02 4.53
CA GLN A 199 -46.70 -3.33 4.72
C GLN A 199 -47.02 -3.43 6.21
N SER A 200 -48.18 -2.93 6.62
CA SER A 200 -48.67 -3.10 7.99
C SER A 200 -49.27 -4.49 8.16
N PHE A 201 -48.92 -5.16 9.28
CA PHE A 201 -49.51 -6.44 9.65
C PHE A 201 -50.82 -6.29 10.44
N GLY A 202 -51.19 -5.05 10.85
CA GLY A 202 -52.37 -4.78 11.65
C GLY A 202 -52.27 -5.26 13.09
N THR A 203 -51.14 -5.89 13.47
CA THR A 203 -50.87 -6.33 14.85
C THR A 203 -49.74 -5.49 15.42
N LYS A 204 -49.96 -5.01 16.67
CA LYS A 204 -48.99 -4.14 17.33
C LYS A 204 -48.21 -4.88 18.38
N ASP A 205 -46.95 -4.55 18.55
CA ASP A 205 -46.10 -5.02 19.63
C ASP A 205 -46.68 -4.54 20.99
N PRO A 206 -46.82 -5.42 21.98
CA PRO A 206 -47.35 -5.10 23.30
C PRO A 206 -46.52 -4.08 24.09
N GLN A 207 -45.20 -4.03 23.84
CA GLN A 207 -44.28 -3.19 24.60
C GLN A 207 -44.20 -1.77 24.07
N PHE A 208 -44.08 -1.59 22.74
CA PHE A 208 -43.91 -0.28 22.11
C PHE A 208 -45.14 0.21 21.37
N GLY A 209 -46.15 -0.64 21.17
CA GLY A 209 -47.36 -0.27 20.42
C GLY A 209 -47.14 -0.05 18.93
N ILE A 210 -45.99 -0.42 18.39
CA ILE A 210 -45.59 -0.28 16.99
C ILE A 210 -46.07 -1.50 16.21
N ASP A 211 -46.50 -1.29 14.95
CA ASP A 211 -46.88 -2.41 14.07
C ASP A 211 -45.71 -3.35 13.82
N ASN A 212 -46.00 -4.66 13.85
CA ASN A 212 -44.99 -5.69 13.64
C ASN A 212 -44.34 -5.58 12.25
N GLY A 213 -45.01 -5.02 11.25
CA GLY A 213 -44.43 -4.72 9.95
C GLY A 213 -43.22 -3.78 10.00
N PHE A 214 -43.19 -2.86 10.99
CA PHE A 214 -42.03 -1.99 11.19
C PHE A 214 -40.75 -2.80 11.48
N TYR A 215 -40.85 -3.79 12.37
CA TYR A 215 -39.68 -4.59 12.75
C TYR A 215 -39.16 -5.48 11.61
N VAL A 216 -40.05 -5.92 10.73
CA VAL A 216 -39.71 -6.81 9.61
C VAL A 216 -39.20 -6.03 8.41
N PHE A 217 -39.84 -4.91 8.07
CA PHE A 217 -39.56 -4.19 6.82
C PHE A 217 -38.67 -2.96 7.01
N VAL A 218 -38.98 -2.15 8.06
CA VAL A 218 -38.34 -0.84 8.21
C VAL A 218 -37.07 -0.91 9.04
N LEU A 219 -37.10 -1.65 10.15
CA LEU A 219 -35.96 -1.73 11.09
C LEU A 219 -34.66 -2.25 10.47
N PRO A 220 -34.63 -3.29 9.60
CA PRO A 220 -33.41 -3.73 8.93
C PRO A 220 -32.82 -2.62 8.03
N GLY A 221 -33.65 -1.94 7.24
CA GLY A 221 -33.20 -0.82 6.41
C GLY A 221 -32.66 0.35 7.22
N LEU A 222 -33.27 0.70 8.36
CA LEU A 222 -32.74 1.72 9.28
C LEU A 222 -31.41 1.33 9.88
N LYS A 223 -31.23 0.06 10.27
CA LYS A 223 -29.93 -0.46 10.75
C LYS A 223 -28.86 -0.34 9.67
N LEU A 224 -29.20 -0.66 8.42
CA LEU A 224 -28.28 -0.51 7.29
C LEU A 224 -27.88 0.97 7.10
N ILE A 225 -28.83 1.91 7.15
CA ILE A 225 -28.55 3.35 7.05
C ILE A 225 -27.63 3.81 8.20
N MET A 226 -27.93 3.40 9.44
CA MET A 226 -27.10 3.75 10.60
C MET A 226 -25.68 3.19 10.48
N SER A 227 -25.54 1.96 9.98
CA SER A 227 -24.25 1.34 9.69
C SER A 227 -23.49 2.14 8.61
N ALA A 228 -24.18 2.55 7.54
CA ALA A 228 -23.60 3.38 6.49
C ALA A 228 -23.08 4.72 7.02
N VAL A 229 -23.88 5.41 7.83
CA VAL A 229 -23.50 6.68 8.46
C VAL A 229 -22.29 6.49 9.38
N SER A 230 -22.31 5.45 10.22
CA SER A 230 -21.19 5.15 11.13
C SER A 230 -19.89 4.90 10.37
N LEU A 231 -19.95 4.15 9.26
CA LEU A 231 -18.79 3.88 8.43
C LEU A 231 -18.29 5.13 7.68
N LEU A 232 -19.21 6.03 7.24
CA LEU A 232 -18.83 7.32 6.65
C LEU A 232 -18.12 8.22 7.65
N LEU A 233 -18.59 8.27 8.90
CA LEU A 233 -17.94 9.04 9.97
C LEU A 233 -16.56 8.48 10.26
N LEU A 234 -16.43 7.16 10.40
CA LEU A 234 -15.13 6.49 10.61
C LEU A 234 -14.17 6.76 9.44
N ALA A 235 -14.65 6.65 8.21
CA ALA A 235 -13.86 6.97 7.02
C ALA A 235 -13.41 8.44 7.04
N GLY A 236 -14.28 9.38 7.44
CA GLY A 236 -13.95 10.80 7.59
C GLY A 236 -12.81 11.03 8.59
N ILE A 237 -12.86 10.38 9.74
CA ILE A 237 -11.80 10.44 10.75
C ILE A 237 -10.49 9.90 10.20
N ILE A 238 -10.52 8.73 9.55
CA ILE A 238 -9.32 8.10 8.96
C ILE A 238 -8.73 9.00 7.87
N PHE A 239 -9.54 9.51 6.94
CA PHE A 239 -9.08 10.41 5.90
C PHE A 239 -8.50 11.71 6.47
N SER A 240 -9.11 12.25 7.52
CA SER A 240 -8.59 13.44 8.21
C SER A 240 -7.21 13.16 8.80
N ILE A 241 -7.06 12.09 9.56
CA ILE A 241 -5.77 11.69 10.18
C ILE A 241 -4.71 11.48 9.10
N VAL A 242 -5.01 10.68 8.07
CA VAL A 242 -4.08 10.38 6.97
C VAL A 242 -3.65 11.66 6.25
N THR A 243 -4.60 12.55 5.96
CA THR A 243 -4.29 13.80 5.27
C THR A 243 -3.43 14.72 6.13
N HIS A 244 -3.70 14.83 7.43
CA HIS A 244 -2.88 15.62 8.35
C HIS A 244 -1.47 15.04 8.51
N VAL A 245 -1.32 13.72 8.58
CA VAL A 245 0.00 13.05 8.62
C VAL A 245 0.77 13.32 7.33
N LEU A 246 0.15 13.13 6.16
CA LEU A 246 0.79 13.33 4.84
C LEU A 246 1.18 14.81 4.61
N MET A 247 0.47 15.74 5.22
CA MET A 247 0.75 17.17 5.12
C MET A 247 1.72 17.69 6.18
N GLY A 248 2.26 16.82 7.05
CA GLY A 248 3.20 17.21 8.11
C GLY A 248 2.54 17.98 9.26
N GLY A 249 1.21 17.87 9.41
CA GLY A 249 0.46 18.51 10.50
C GLY A 249 0.71 17.90 11.89
N ILE A 250 1.21 16.67 11.95
CA ILE A 250 1.55 15.99 13.21
C ILE A 250 3.07 16.02 13.37
N ARG A 251 3.56 16.84 14.30
CA ARG A 251 4.96 16.88 14.70
C ARG A 251 5.15 16.03 15.94
N ILE A 252 5.83 14.91 15.83
CA ILE A 252 6.25 14.12 16.99
C ILE A 252 7.56 14.74 17.48
N THR A 253 7.50 15.62 18.46
CA THR A 253 8.68 16.12 19.19
C THR A 253 9.06 15.06 20.22
N MET A 254 10.09 14.26 19.94
CA MET A 254 10.71 13.45 20.98
C MET A 254 11.51 14.39 21.91
N PRO A 255 11.29 14.36 23.23
CA PRO A 255 12.14 15.10 24.14
C PRO A 255 13.55 14.49 24.05
N VAL A 256 14.49 15.23 23.49
CA VAL A 256 15.91 14.90 23.60
C VAL A 256 16.27 15.15 25.07
N ASN A 257 16.43 14.07 25.85
CA ASN A 257 17.00 14.16 27.20
C ASN A 257 18.42 14.69 27.06
N GLY A 258 18.55 16.02 27.14
CA GLY A 258 19.81 16.69 27.31
C GLY A 258 20.30 16.41 28.72
N HIS A 259 21.15 15.41 28.88
CA HIS A 259 22.06 15.41 30.04
C HIS A 259 23.13 16.45 29.74
N GLY A 260 22.81 17.67 30.12
CA GLY A 260 23.82 18.72 30.31
C GLY A 260 24.37 18.58 31.73
N LEU A 261 25.61 18.19 31.83
CA LEU A 261 26.52 18.59 32.92
C LEU A 261 27.69 19.26 32.26
#